data_dae8aa21d0760615ce80731dd78fb418
#
_entry.id   dae8aa21d0760615ce80731dd78fb418
#
_cell.length_a   1.000
_cell.length_b   1.000
_cell.length_c   1.000
_cell.angle_alpha   90.00
_cell.angle_beta   90.00
_cell.angle_gamma   90.00
#
_symmetry.space_group_name_H-M   'P 1'
#
loop_
_entity.id
_entity.type
_entity.pdbx_description
1 polymer ?
#
loop_
_entity_poly.entity_id
_entity_poly.type
_entity_poly.pdbx_seq_one_letter_code
_entity_poly.pdbx_strand_id
1 'polypeptide(L)'
;MTSTVANPPHLRRLLADRGYRRLLASRLAAQWGDGAFQVGLGSAVLFNPERQADPAAIALGLAVLLLPYSLLGPFAGALLDRWDRRRVLVVANLLRAALIAGVAAAVGAGMGGAPLYLGALLVTGVSRFVLAGLSAALPRVVHPEQLVTANAIGSTLGAALAAAGGGCAIA
;
A
#
# COMPACT_ATOMS: atom_id res chain seq x y z
N MET A 1 -16.77 -15.09 -27.87
CA MET A 1 -16.11 -14.39 -26.74
C MET A 1 -16.82 -13.05 -26.56
N THR A 2 -17.86 -13.04 -25.73
CA THR A 2 -18.65 -11.83 -25.45
C THR A 2 -17.94 -11.04 -24.34
N SER A 3 -17.43 -9.86 -24.70
CA SER A 3 -16.88 -8.89 -23.78
C SER A 3 -17.97 -8.47 -22.79
N THR A 4 -17.85 -8.89 -21.53
CA THR A 4 -18.72 -8.47 -20.43
C THR A 4 -18.38 -7.03 -20.09
N VAL A 5 -18.86 -6.09 -20.92
CA VAL A 5 -18.86 -4.67 -20.58
C VAL A 5 -19.67 -4.52 -19.29
N ALA A 6 -19.06 -3.99 -18.25
CA ALA A 6 -19.67 -3.79 -16.94
C ALA A 6 -21.01 -3.03 -17.13
N ASN A 7 -22.11 -3.72 -16.81
CA ASN A 7 -23.44 -3.19 -17.01
C ASN A 7 -23.66 -1.94 -16.11
N PRO A 8 -23.97 -0.75 -16.64
CA PRO A 8 -24.01 0.51 -15.89
C PRO A 8 -24.85 0.50 -14.60
N PRO A 9 -25.97 -0.25 -14.48
CA PRO A 9 -26.71 -0.33 -13.21
C PRO A 9 -25.94 -1.04 -12.08
N HIS A 10 -25.06 -2.01 -12.38
CA HIS A 10 -24.26 -2.70 -11.35
C HIS A 10 -23.17 -1.80 -10.77
N LEU A 11 -22.54 -0.98 -11.58
CA LEU A 11 -21.51 -0.03 -11.12
C LEU A 11 -22.10 1.04 -10.20
N ARG A 12 -23.26 1.60 -10.55
CA ARG A 12 -23.95 2.59 -9.71
C ARG A 12 -24.35 2.02 -8.35
N ARG A 13 -24.87 0.78 -8.32
CA ARG A 13 -25.22 0.09 -7.08
C ARG A 13 -24.00 -0.15 -6.20
N LEU A 14 -22.90 -0.61 -6.80
CA LEU A 14 -21.63 -0.83 -6.11
C LEU A 14 -21.10 0.46 -5.46
N LEU A 15 -21.08 1.56 -6.22
CA LEU A 15 -20.63 2.86 -5.72
C LEU A 15 -21.62 3.53 -4.75
N ALA A 16 -22.88 3.10 -4.73
CA ALA A 16 -23.87 3.56 -3.75
C ALA A 16 -23.70 2.89 -2.38
N ASP A 17 -23.10 1.70 -2.33
CA ASP A 17 -22.89 0.98 -1.07
C ASP A 17 -21.88 1.71 -0.17
N ARG A 18 -22.30 2.00 1.06
CA ARG A 18 -21.49 2.73 2.04
C ARG A 18 -20.27 1.92 2.52
N GLY A 19 -20.42 0.61 2.63
CA GLY A 19 -19.35 -0.30 3.04
C GLY A 19 -18.22 -0.31 1.99
N TYR A 20 -18.60 -0.54 0.73
CA TYR A 20 -17.64 -0.52 -0.38
C TYR A 20 -16.94 0.83 -0.55
N ARG A 21 -17.67 1.95 -0.48
CA ARG A 21 -17.06 3.30 -0.58
C ARG A 21 -16.02 3.55 0.50
N ARG A 22 -16.30 3.18 1.75
CA ARG A 22 -15.35 3.33 2.87
C ARG A 22 -14.11 2.48 2.65
N LEU A 23 -14.29 1.23 2.21
CA LEU A 23 -13.19 0.32 1.92
C LEU A 23 -12.36 0.84 0.74
N LEU A 24 -13.01 1.27 -0.33
CA LEU A 24 -12.35 1.85 -1.50
C LEU A 24 -11.56 3.12 -1.11
N ALA A 25 -12.16 4.06 -0.39
CA ALA A 25 -11.48 5.27 0.08
C ALA A 25 -10.24 4.95 0.93
N SER A 26 -10.34 3.99 1.85
CA SER A 26 -9.20 3.53 2.65
C SER A 26 -8.10 2.93 1.78
N ARG A 27 -8.48 2.13 0.76
CA ARG A 27 -7.53 1.55 -0.19
C ARG A 27 -6.83 2.61 -1.03
N LEU A 28 -7.57 3.58 -1.53
CA LEU A 28 -7.05 4.66 -2.37
C LEU A 28 -6.09 5.57 -1.58
N ALA A 29 -6.47 5.95 -0.36
CA ALA A 29 -5.59 6.73 0.53
C ALA A 29 -4.31 5.96 0.88
N ALA A 30 -4.42 4.65 1.14
CA ALA A 30 -3.27 3.80 1.38
C ALA A 30 -2.33 3.76 0.17
N GLN A 31 -2.86 3.53 -1.01
CA GLN A 31 -2.09 3.45 -2.26
C GLN A 31 -1.39 4.78 -2.60
N TRP A 32 -2.08 5.91 -2.40
CA TRP A 32 -1.46 7.22 -2.60
C TRP A 32 -0.26 7.43 -1.67
N GLY A 33 -0.42 7.12 -0.38
CA GLY A 33 0.67 7.21 0.58
C GLY A 33 1.81 6.22 0.30
N ASP A 34 1.50 5.02 -0.21
CA ASP A 34 2.51 4.04 -0.62
C ASP A 34 3.32 4.54 -1.81
N GLY A 35 2.65 5.14 -2.79
CA GLY A 35 3.32 5.72 -3.94
C GLY A 35 4.26 6.86 -3.56
N ALA A 36 3.77 7.81 -2.74
CA ALA A 36 4.58 8.91 -2.24
C ALA A 36 5.80 8.40 -1.45
N PHE A 37 5.60 7.43 -0.56
CA PHE A 37 6.69 6.85 0.23
C PHE A 37 7.72 6.11 -0.64
N GLN A 38 7.28 5.28 -1.58
CA GLN A 38 8.18 4.49 -2.43
C GLN A 38 9.05 5.37 -3.33
N VAL A 39 8.47 6.41 -3.92
CA VAL A 39 9.21 7.34 -4.77
C VAL A 39 10.12 8.23 -3.94
N GLY A 40 9.64 8.76 -2.80
CA GLY A 40 10.47 9.55 -1.88
C GLY A 40 11.64 8.74 -1.33
N LEU A 41 11.42 7.49 -0.94
CA LEU A 41 12.50 6.60 -0.50
C LEU A 41 13.46 6.29 -1.66
N GLY A 42 12.92 5.96 -2.84
CA GLY A 42 13.72 5.69 -4.03
C GLY A 42 14.63 6.86 -4.38
N SER A 43 14.11 8.08 -4.33
CA SER A 43 14.93 9.28 -4.58
C SER A 43 16.02 9.45 -3.52
N ALA A 44 15.71 9.26 -2.24
CA ALA A 44 16.69 9.40 -1.15
C ALA A 44 17.79 8.32 -1.14
N VAL A 45 17.48 7.11 -1.64
CA VAL A 45 18.39 5.95 -1.61
C VAL A 45 19.13 5.78 -2.94
N LEU A 46 18.38 5.78 -4.07
CA LEU A 46 18.93 5.45 -5.39
C LEU A 46 19.59 6.63 -6.08
N PHE A 47 19.16 7.87 -5.78
CA PHE A 47 19.71 9.07 -6.41
C PHE A 47 20.70 9.82 -5.51
N ASN A 48 21.16 9.21 -4.41
CA ASN A 48 22.25 9.77 -3.60
C ASN A 48 23.60 9.41 -4.26
N PRO A 49 24.36 10.39 -4.81
CA PRO A 49 25.59 10.13 -5.55
C PRO A 49 26.66 9.38 -4.73
N GLU A 50 26.69 9.62 -3.42
CA GLU A 50 27.66 9.01 -2.51
C GLU A 50 27.43 7.50 -2.30
N ARG A 51 26.19 7.03 -2.59
CA ARG A 51 25.77 5.62 -2.38
C ARG A 51 25.63 4.83 -3.67
N GLN A 52 25.62 5.49 -4.83
CA GLN A 52 25.52 4.82 -6.13
C GLN A 52 26.74 3.93 -6.45
N ALA A 53 27.85 4.14 -5.75
CA ALA A 53 29.08 3.34 -5.92
C ALA A 53 29.08 2.03 -5.12
N ASP A 54 28.10 1.80 -4.22
CA ASP A 54 28.04 0.61 -3.38
C ASP A 54 26.94 -0.36 -3.87
N PRO A 55 27.30 -1.47 -4.55
CA PRO A 55 26.36 -2.49 -4.99
C PRO A 55 25.55 -3.12 -3.84
N ALA A 56 26.11 -3.19 -2.62
CA ALA A 56 25.45 -3.74 -1.46
C ALA A 56 24.30 -2.82 -0.98
N ALA A 57 24.49 -1.50 -1.03
CA ALA A 57 23.44 -0.53 -0.69
C ALA A 57 22.27 -0.60 -1.68
N ILE A 58 22.54 -0.77 -2.97
CA ILE A 58 21.51 -0.96 -4.01
C ILE A 58 20.76 -2.28 -3.76
N ALA A 59 21.47 -3.38 -3.50
CA ALA A 59 20.89 -4.69 -3.23
C ALA A 59 20.00 -4.66 -1.98
N LEU A 60 20.41 -3.99 -0.90
CA LEU A 60 19.62 -3.77 0.31
C LEU A 60 18.36 -2.94 0.03
N GLY A 61 18.46 -1.87 -0.75
CA GLY A 61 17.31 -1.07 -1.16
C GLY A 61 16.27 -1.90 -1.92
N LEU A 62 16.70 -2.73 -2.86
CA LEU A 62 15.83 -3.64 -3.59
C LEU A 62 15.24 -4.73 -2.67
N ALA A 63 16.04 -5.28 -1.75
CA ALA A 63 15.56 -6.25 -0.78
C ALA A 63 14.45 -5.68 0.11
N VAL A 64 14.58 -4.44 0.59
CA VAL A 64 13.55 -3.73 1.38
C VAL A 64 12.24 -3.61 0.61
N LEU A 65 12.29 -3.39 -0.69
CA LEU A 65 11.09 -3.29 -1.53
C LEU A 65 10.45 -4.65 -1.82
N LEU A 66 11.23 -5.72 -1.99
CA LEU A 66 10.76 -7.02 -2.45
C LEU A 66 10.47 -8.01 -1.31
N LEU A 67 11.23 -7.98 -0.22
CA LEU A 67 11.16 -8.95 0.88
C LEU A 67 9.79 -9.01 1.58
N PRO A 68 9.08 -7.89 1.82
CA PRO A 68 7.76 -7.92 2.45
C PRO A 68 6.70 -8.66 1.64
N TYR A 69 6.83 -8.74 0.31
CA TYR A 69 5.89 -9.49 -0.53
C TYR A 69 5.90 -10.99 -0.25
N SER A 70 7.07 -11.54 0.08
CA SER A 70 7.22 -12.98 0.35
C SER A 70 6.79 -13.40 1.76
N LEU A 71 7.05 -12.53 2.76
CA LEU A 71 6.91 -12.92 4.17
C LEU A 71 5.51 -12.69 4.73
N LEU A 72 4.80 -11.65 4.29
CA LEU A 72 3.57 -11.21 4.97
C LEU A 72 2.28 -11.81 4.40
N GLY A 73 2.30 -12.32 3.17
CA GLY A 73 1.10 -12.87 2.53
C GLY A 73 0.39 -13.95 3.35
N PRO A 74 1.08 -15.01 3.80
CA PRO A 74 0.46 -16.12 4.54
C PRO A 74 -0.03 -15.73 5.94
N PHE A 75 0.66 -14.79 6.62
CA PHE A 75 0.36 -14.44 8.01
C PHE A 75 -0.76 -13.40 8.16
N ALA A 76 -0.95 -12.53 7.17
CA ALA A 76 -1.98 -11.50 7.20
C ALA A 76 -3.40 -12.08 7.32
N GLY A 77 -3.69 -13.17 6.62
CA GLY A 77 -4.98 -13.87 6.67
C GLY A 77 -5.29 -14.41 8.07
N ALA A 78 -4.36 -15.16 8.65
CA ALA A 78 -4.55 -15.81 9.95
C ALA A 78 -4.76 -14.80 11.10
N LEU A 79 -4.08 -13.66 11.05
CA LEU A 79 -4.22 -12.60 12.07
C LEU A 79 -5.57 -11.88 11.95
N LEU A 80 -6.01 -11.63 10.72
CA LEU A 80 -7.27 -10.93 10.42
C LEU A 80 -8.51 -11.78 10.71
N ASP A 81 -8.38 -13.10 10.83
CA ASP A 81 -9.50 -13.99 11.13
C ASP A 81 -9.79 -14.09 12.64
N ARG A 82 -8.80 -13.77 13.49
CA ARG A 82 -8.93 -13.87 14.95
C ARG A 82 -9.37 -12.56 15.62
N TRP A 83 -9.17 -11.42 15.01
CA TRP A 83 -9.37 -10.10 15.62
C TRP A 83 -10.40 -9.27 14.84
N ASP A 84 -10.94 -8.23 15.48
CA ASP A 84 -11.80 -7.25 14.83
C ASP A 84 -11.01 -6.54 13.71
N ARG A 85 -11.31 -6.93 12.47
CA ARG A 85 -10.61 -6.42 11.27
C ARG A 85 -10.58 -4.91 11.17
N ARG A 86 -11.68 -4.24 11.61
CA ARG A 86 -11.74 -2.79 11.57
C ARG A 86 -10.70 -2.18 12.50
N ARG A 87 -10.61 -2.69 13.74
CA ARG A 87 -9.62 -2.22 14.71
C ARG A 87 -8.20 -2.50 14.24
N VAL A 88 -7.95 -3.71 13.75
CA VAL A 88 -6.62 -4.09 13.22
C VAL A 88 -6.19 -3.18 12.08
N LEU A 89 -7.08 -2.91 11.12
CA LEU A 89 -6.76 -2.03 9.98
C LEU A 89 -6.56 -0.58 10.40
N VAL A 90 -7.33 -0.07 11.37
CA VAL A 90 -7.14 1.29 11.90
C VAL A 90 -5.79 1.39 12.61
N VAL A 91 -5.47 0.46 13.50
CA VAL A 91 -4.18 0.44 14.22
C VAL A 91 -3.02 0.31 13.23
N ALA A 92 -3.12 -0.59 12.26
CA ALA A 92 -2.09 -0.77 11.24
C ALA A 92 -1.87 0.50 10.40
N ASN A 93 -2.93 1.23 10.03
CA ASN A 93 -2.80 2.49 9.30
C ASN A 93 -2.19 3.61 10.17
N LEU A 94 -2.54 3.69 11.45
CA LEU A 94 -1.92 4.64 12.39
C LEU A 94 -0.43 4.34 12.59
N LEU A 95 -0.09 3.06 12.82
CA LEU A 95 1.30 2.61 12.91
C LEU A 95 2.07 2.96 11.64
N ARG A 96 1.48 2.69 10.47
CA ARG A 96 2.07 3.03 9.19
C ARG A 96 2.33 4.54 9.05
N ALA A 97 1.35 5.38 9.40
CA ALA A 97 1.51 6.83 9.35
C ALA A 97 2.65 7.31 10.26
N ALA A 98 2.73 6.77 11.48
CA ALA A 98 3.81 7.08 12.41
C ALA A 98 5.18 6.64 11.88
N LEU A 99 5.28 5.44 11.29
CA LEU A 99 6.50 4.94 10.68
C LEU A 99 6.95 5.80 9.48
N ILE A 100 6.02 6.18 8.61
CA ILE A 100 6.31 7.07 7.46
C ILE A 100 6.83 8.42 7.96
N ALA A 101 6.17 9.02 8.96
CA ALA A 101 6.61 10.27 9.55
C ALA A 101 8.01 10.15 10.19
N GLY A 102 8.28 9.03 10.87
CA GLY A 102 9.58 8.75 11.46
C GLY A 102 10.69 8.61 10.40
N VAL A 103 10.42 7.88 9.32
CA VAL A 103 11.38 7.75 8.21
C VAL A 103 11.60 9.09 7.51
N ALA A 104 10.54 9.88 7.28
CA ALA A 104 10.65 11.20 6.68
C ALA A 104 11.48 12.15 7.54
N ALA A 105 11.28 12.15 8.85
CA ALA A 105 12.07 12.93 9.80
C ALA A 105 13.54 12.50 9.81
N ALA A 106 13.82 11.20 9.76
CA ALA A 106 15.18 10.66 9.71
C ALA A 106 15.90 11.09 8.42
N VAL A 107 15.21 11.03 7.28
CA VAL A 107 15.75 11.51 5.99
C VAL A 107 16.02 13.02 6.05
N GLY A 108 15.06 13.80 6.58
CA GLY A 108 15.21 15.26 6.75
C GLY A 108 16.35 15.64 7.69
N ALA A 109 16.69 14.81 8.67
CA ALA A 109 17.84 14.96 9.54
C ALA A 109 19.16 14.48 8.94
N GLY A 110 19.18 14.08 7.65
CA GLY A 110 20.37 13.56 6.98
C GLY A 110 20.77 12.14 7.41
N MET A 111 19.92 11.44 8.17
CA MET A 111 20.19 10.07 8.59
C MET A 111 20.13 9.11 7.40
N GLY A 112 21.02 8.14 7.40
CA GLY A 112 21.09 7.15 6.34
C GLY A 112 21.58 5.80 6.87
N GLY A 113 21.84 4.84 5.96
CA GLY A 113 22.34 3.52 6.33
C GLY A 113 21.26 2.60 6.93
N ALA A 114 21.68 1.65 7.77
CA ALA A 114 20.83 0.59 8.29
C ALA A 114 19.52 1.06 8.96
N PRO A 115 19.47 2.12 9.76
CA PRO A 115 18.22 2.60 10.35
C PRO A 115 17.16 2.99 9.30
N LEU A 116 17.59 3.63 8.20
CA LEU A 116 16.69 4.03 7.12
C LEU A 116 16.09 2.80 6.41
N TYR A 117 16.93 1.81 6.12
CA TYR A 117 16.47 0.57 5.48
C TYR A 117 15.52 -0.22 6.37
N LEU A 118 15.80 -0.31 7.68
CA LEU A 118 14.90 -0.96 8.64
C LEU A 118 13.56 -0.21 8.73
N GLY A 119 13.58 1.10 8.83
CA GLY A 119 12.35 1.90 8.83
C GLY A 119 11.53 1.70 7.55
N ALA A 120 12.20 1.71 6.39
CA ALA A 120 11.57 1.47 5.11
C ALA A 120 10.97 0.05 4.99
N LEU A 121 11.67 -0.96 5.50
CA LEU A 121 11.17 -2.34 5.56
C LEU A 121 9.91 -2.45 6.41
N LEU A 122 9.89 -1.80 7.58
CA LEU A 122 8.72 -1.79 8.46
C LEU A 122 7.53 -1.08 7.80
N VAL A 123 7.73 0.10 7.20
CA VAL A 123 6.68 0.81 6.46
C VAL A 123 6.12 -0.06 5.35
N THR A 124 6.98 -0.64 4.52
CA THR A 124 6.55 -1.49 3.39
C THR A 124 5.81 -2.73 3.90
N GLY A 125 6.29 -3.34 4.98
CA GLY A 125 5.64 -4.48 5.63
C GLY A 125 4.23 -4.14 6.10
N VAL A 126 4.05 -3.08 6.87
CA VAL A 126 2.73 -2.65 7.36
C VAL A 126 1.82 -2.27 6.19
N SER A 127 2.35 -1.62 5.15
CA SER A 127 1.61 -1.28 3.94
C SER A 127 1.05 -2.51 3.24
N ARG A 128 1.85 -3.57 3.09
CA ARG A 128 1.41 -4.85 2.50
C ARG A 128 0.35 -5.53 3.36
N PHE A 129 0.51 -5.51 4.68
CA PHE A 129 -0.48 -6.03 5.60
C PHE A 129 -1.83 -5.30 5.47
N VAL A 130 -1.83 -3.97 5.43
CA VAL A 130 -3.04 -3.16 5.24
C VAL A 130 -3.72 -3.49 3.92
N LEU A 131 -2.97 -3.56 2.83
CA LEU A 131 -3.53 -3.84 1.50
C LEU A 131 -4.12 -5.25 1.42
N ALA A 132 -3.45 -6.25 2.00
CA ALA A 132 -3.96 -7.62 2.12
C ALA A 132 -5.25 -7.67 2.94
N GLY A 133 -5.30 -6.95 4.07
CA GLY A 133 -6.47 -6.85 4.92
C GLY A 133 -7.67 -6.19 4.23
N LEU A 134 -7.45 -5.12 3.48
CA LEU A 134 -8.49 -4.46 2.69
C LEU A 134 -9.01 -5.39 1.58
N SER A 135 -8.12 -6.13 0.92
CA SER A 135 -8.50 -7.12 -0.10
C SER A 135 -9.33 -8.27 0.50
N ALA A 136 -8.93 -8.78 1.67
CA ALA A 136 -9.67 -9.82 2.39
C ALA A 136 -11.02 -9.33 2.95
N ALA A 137 -11.21 -8.02 3.14
CA ALA A 137 -12.47 -7.43 3.57
C ALA A 137 -13.48 -7.26 2.42
N LEU A 138 -13.03 -7.23 1.17
CA LEU A 138 -13.86 -6.95 -0.01
C LEU A 138 -15.07 -7.90 -0.13
N PRO A 139 -14.94 -9.25 0.02
CA PRO A 139 -16.07 -10.17 -0.11
C PRO A 139 -17.16 -9.99 0.94
N ARG A 140 -16.90 -9.24 2.01
CA ARG A 140 -17.89 -8.99 3.08
C ARG A 140 -18.76 -7.76 2.84
N VAL A 141 -18.34 -6.90 1.93
CA VAL A 141 -19.03 -5.63 1.61
C VAL A 141 -19.56 -5.58 0.20
N VAL A 142 -19.27 -6.62 -0.61
CA VAL A 142 -19.67 -6.68 -2.01
C VAL A 142 -20.29 -8.05 -2.31
N HIS A 143 -21.36 -8.08 -3.10
CA HIS A 143 -21.98 -9.33 -3.56
C HIS A 143 -21.00 -10.14 -4.43
N PRO A 144 -21.05 -11.48 -4.37
CA PRO A 144 -20.14 -12.36 -5.13
C PRO A 144 -20.04 -12.02 -6.63
N GLU A 145 -21.16 -11.68 -7.24
CA GLU A 145 -21.25 -11.34 -8.67
C GLU A 145 -20.50 -10.03 -9.04
N GLN A 146 -20.28 -9.17 -8.05
CA GLN A 146 -19.63 -7.86 -8.24
C GLN A 146 -18.17 -7.85 -7.81
N LEU A 147 -17.65 -8.94 -7.22
CA LEU A 147 -16.31 -9.01 -6.67
C LEU A 147 -15.22 -8.69 -7.71
N VAL A 148 -15.35 -9.24 -8.91
CA VAL A 148 -14.37 -9.03 -9.99
C VAL A 148 -14.34 -7.54 -10.37
N THR A 149 -15.51 -6.92 -10.57
CA THR A 149 -15.63 -5.52 -10.92
C THR A 149 -15.12 -4.61 -9.80
N ALA A 150 -15.50 -4.89 -8.54
CA ALA A 150 -15.06 -4.13 -7.38
C ALA A 150 -13.53 -4.20 -7.17
N ASN A 151 -12.95 -5.36 -7.38
CA ASN A 151 -11.50 -5.53 -7.29
C ASN A 151 -10.77 -4.84 -8.45
N ALA A 152 -11.28 -4.94 -9.66
CA ALA A 152 -10.73 -4.24 -10.83
C ALA A 152 -10.71 -2.73 -10.64
N ILE A 153 -11.82 -2.13 -10.17
CA ILE A 153 -11.91 -0.71 -9.85
C ILE A 153 -10.88 -0.34 -8.77
N GLY A 154 -10.85 -1.10 -7.66
CA GLY A 154 -9.94 -0.84 -6.56
C GLY A 154 -8.47 -0.94 -6.95
N SER A 155 -8.09 -1.89 -7.82
CA SER A 155 -6.71 -2.04 -8.29
C SER A 155 -6.33 -0.95 -9.29
N THR A 156 -7.19 -0.65 -10.26
CA THR A 156 -6.91 0.37 -11.29
C THR A 156 -6.81 1.77 -10.69
N LEU A 157 -7.82 2.18 -9.89
CA LEU A 157 -7.78 3.48 -9.22
C LEU A 157 -6.66 3.55 -8.19
N GLY A 158 -6.38 2.45 -7.52
CA GLY A 158 -5.28 2.35 -6.57
C GLY A 158 -3.92 2.56 -7.24
N ALA A 159 -3.68 1.93 -8.39
CA ALA A 159 -2.46 2.13 -9.16
C ALA A 159 -2.31 3.59 -9.65
N ALA A 160 -3.41 4.19 -10.13
CA ALA A 160 -3.42 5.59 -10.55
C ALA A 160 -3.09 6.53 -9.38
N LEU A 161 -3.66 6.30 -8.19
CA LEU A 161 -3.35 7.10 -7.01
C LEU A 161 -1.95 6.85 -6.45
N ALA A 162 -1.42 5.64 -6.55
CA ALA A 162 -0.02 5.38 -6.22
C ALA A 162 0.93 6.17 -7.14
N ALA A 163 0.65 6.19 -8.45
CA ALA A 163 1.42 7.00 -9.40
C ALA A 163 1.31 8.50 -9.09
N ALA A 164 0.11 8.99 -8.77
CA ALA A 164 -0.10 10.38 -8.37
C ALA A 164 0.64 10.74 -7.08
N GLY A 165 0.58 9.86 -6.06
CA GLY A 165 1.33 10.03 -4.82
C GLY A 165 2.83 10.07 -5.04
N GLY A 166 3.36 9.19 -5.90
CA GLY A 166 4.75 9.21 -6.33
C GLY A 166 5.13 10.52 -7.02
N GLY A 167 4.29 11.01 -7.92
CA GLY A 167 4.48 12.30 -8.58
C GLY A 167 4.57 13.47 -7.60
N CYS A 168 3.70 13.50 -6.58
CA CYS A 168 3.74 14.53 -5.54
C CYS A 168 5.02 14.48 -4.68
N ALA A 169 5.70 13.36 -4.59
CA ALA A 169 6.92 13.23 -3.79
C ALA A 169 8.17 13.77 -4.50
N ILE A 170 8.07 14.05 -5.81
CA ILE A 170 9.18 14.57 -6.64
C ILE A 170 9.01 16.08 -6.87
N ALA A 171 7.77 16.59 -6.77
CA ALA A 171 7.45 18.01 -6.97
C ALA A 171 7.87 18.87 -5.78
#